data_479a8da0a573d3b35661fe7868786be9
#
_entry.id   479a8da0a573d3b35661fe7868786be9
#
_cell.length_a   1.000
_cell.length_b   1.000
_cell.length_c   1.000
_cell.angle_alpha   90.00
_cell.angle_beta   90.00
_cell.angle_gamma   90.00
#
_symmetry.space_group_name_H-M   'P 1'
#
loop_
_entity.id
_entity.type
_entity.pdbx_description
1 polymer ?
#
loop_
_entity_poly.entity_id
_entity_poly.type
_entity_poly.pdbx_seq_one_letter_code
_entity_poly.pdbx_strand_id
1 'polypeptide(L)'
;MSQRLLILTDSIAPPAYAPRVVSLCRQLSDKGWTCDVFSDCEKGVLPFSADFGRWYHTAYYQQGNSHLRYLADKLCGARERQFQAFIERTVNVADYDAVFCSTYYYFPLQTTYRLAKKYHKPYIVDLRDIAEQFGQIPFMTHSVTSSRALDKLLHRLFTAANIRRRNRVLRAAGHVISVSPWHRDLLTRYNPSTHLIYNGFDEREFYPKDTKTDKFLITYAGKIYDLAFRDPRLLFEALQQLFAAKQIAREDIALEFHIDNASIAPLQQLAARYGLADICAISGYIPKSLLLPLMHRSAIMLVLTCQSTPGGAHGIMGTKFYEALGCEKPVLCVRSDEECLAHVIDLTNAGLAGTDAQQVAEFILSKYREWQQNGFTRQQVRNKAPFTRQFQSEQIESLIANY
;
A
#
# COMPACT_ATOMS: atom_id res chain seq x y z
N MET A 1 33.54 7.46 9.45
CA MET A 1 32.43 8.44 9.72
C MET A 1 31.13 7.68 9.59
N SER A 2 30.13 7.97 10.42
CA SER A 2 28.79 7.37 10.28
C SER A 2 28.15 7.86 8.98
N GLN A 3 27.63 6.97 8.17
CA GLN A 3 26.90 7.33 6.94
C GLN A 3 25.57 8.03 7.30
N ARG A 4 25.22 9.05 6.53
CA ARG A 4 24.03 9.91 6.82
C ARG A 4 23.08 9.92 5.63
N LEU A 5 21.82 9.59 5.87
CA LEU A 5 20.77 9.59 4.87
C LEU A 5 19.68 10.62 5.19
N LEU A 6 19.42 11.51 4.23
CA LEU A 6 18.27 12.42 4.30
C LEU A 6 17.08 11.74 3.62
N ILE A 7 16.02 11.45 4.38
CA ILE A 7 14.82 10.80 3.90
C ILE A 7 13.69 11.82 3.80
N LEU A 8 13.11 11.97 2.62
CA LEU A 8 11.97 12.85 2.36
C LEU A 8 10.76 12.00 1.99
N THR A 9 9.63 12.24 2.64
CA THR A 9 8.41 11.47 2.36
C THR A 9 7.15 12.34 2.47
N ASP A 10 6.05 11.86 1.89
CA ASP A 10 4.79 12.60 1.84
C ASP A 10 4.12 12.71 3.23
N SER A 11 3.72 11.60 3.82
CA SER A 11 3.14 11.59 5.17
C SER A 11 3.55 10.33 5.89
N ILE A 12 3.96 10.49 7.15
CA ILE A 12 4.12 9.39 8.10
C ILE A 12 3.11 9.63 9.21
N ALA A 13 1.98 9.04 9.02
CA ALA A 13 0.97 9.12 10.07
C ALA A 13 0.10 7.91 9.92
N PRO A 14 -0.41 7.39 10.86
CA PRO A 14 0.11 6.45 11.81
C PRO A 14 1.03 5.41 11.11
N PRO A 15 1.76 4.53 11.76
CA PRO A 15 2.75 3.60 11.16
C PRO A 15 2.24 2.80 9.94
N ALA A 16 0.94 2.70 9.79
CA ALA A 16 0.30 2.01 8.67
C ALA A 16 0.50 2.67 7.29
N TYR A 17 0.77 3.97 7.23
CA TYR A 17 0.87 4.68 5.93
C TYR A 17 2.27 4.67 5.32
N ALA A 18 3.33 4.51 6.11
CA ALA A 18 4.69 4.44 5.59
C ALA A 18 5.57 3.38 6.28
N PRO A 19 5.08 2.13 6.46
CA PRO A 19 5.87 1.10 7.14
C PRO A 19 7.20 0.84 6.42
N ARG A 20 7.26 1.06 5.10
CA ARG A 20 8.46 0.95 4.28
C ARG A 20 9.55 1.93 4.70
N VAL A 21 9.21 3.21 4.89
CA VAL A 21 10.16 4.25 5.33
C VAL A 21 10.59 4.01 6.77
N VAL A 22 9.64 3.65 7.64
CA VAL A 22 9.92 3.36 9.06
C VAL A 22 10.86 2.16 9.19
N SER A 23 10.59 1.07 8.47
CA SER A 23 11.45 -0.12 8.49
C SER A 23 12.83 0.17 7.89
N LEU A 24 12.92 0.91 6.78
CA LEU A 24 14.20 1.32 6.21
C LEU A 24 15.03 2.13 7.21
N CYS A 25 14.43 3.13 7.85
CA CYS A 25 15.11 3.95 8.84
C CYS A 25 15.61 3.11 10.03
N ARG A 26 14.80 2.18 10.53
CA ARG A 26 15.18 1.26 11.61
C ARG A 26 16.37 0.38 11.19
N GLN A 27 16.26 -0.30 10.05
CA GLN A 27 17.31 -1.22 9.56
C GLN A 27 18.65 -0.50 9.33
N LEU A 28 18.61 0.70 8.76
CA LEU A 28 19.80 1.51 8.55
C LEU A 28 20.39 2.00 9.88
N SER A 29 19.54 2.42 10.83
CA SER A 29 19.99 2.82 12.17
C SER A 29 20.64 1.65 12.93
N ASP A 30 20.10 0.44 12.83
CA ASP A 30 20.70 -0.77 13.42
C ASP A 30 22.10 -1.07 12.84
N LYS A 31 22.39 -0.59 11.61
CA LYS A 31 23.70 -0.69 10.95
C LYS A 31 24.62 0.53 11.17
N GLY A 32 24.21 1.45 12.04
CA GLY A 32 25.01 2.62 12.40
C GLY A 32 24.85 3.83 11.46
N TRP A 33 23.88 3.83 10.56
CA TRP A 33 23.53 5.01 9.78
C TRP A 33 22.79 6.06 10.63
N THR A 34 23.02 7.31 10.32
CA THR A 34 22.19 8.40 10.83
C THR A 34 21.13 8.75 9.81
N CYS A 35 19.84 8.53 10.14
CA CYS A 35 18.71 8.83 9.29
C CYS A 35 17.94 10.05 9.81
N ASP A 36 17.76 11.06 8.96
CA ASP A 36 16.90 12.21 9.22
C ASP A 36 15.70 12.15 8.29
N VAL A 37 14.50 12.03 8.86
CA VAL A 37 13.26 11.82 8.12
C VAL A 37 12.38 13.06 8.18
N PHE A 38 12.10 13.63 7.02
CA PHE A 38 11.21 14.78 6.87
C PHE A 38 9.92 14.37 6.19
N SER A 39 8.80 14.77 6.78
CA SER A 39 7.46 14.52 6.22
C SER A 39 6.52 15.70 6.44
N ASP A 40 5.36 15.68 5.80
CA ASP A 40 4.30 16.64 6.03
C ASP A 40 3.10 15.93 6.68
N CYS A 41 2.63 16.45 7.83
CA CYS A 41 1.49 15.87 8.55
C CYS A 41 0.17 16.23 7.89
N GLU A 42 -0.70 15.26 7.73
CA GLU A 42 -2.08 15.49 7.37
C GLU A 42 -2.87 16.12 8.53
N LYS A 43 -3.96 16.82 8.21
CA LYS A 43 -4.81 17.45 9.22
C LYS A 43 -5.42 16.40 10.16
N GLY A 44 -5.27 16.63 11.47
CA GLY A 44 -5.82 15.75 12.50
C GLY A 44 -5.00 14.49 12.79
N VAL A 45 -3.83 14.36 12.21
CA VAL A 45 -2.95 13.21 12.41
C VAL A 45 -1.79 13.59 13.31
N LEU A 46 -1.49 12.74 14.31
CA LEU A 46 -0.35 12.94 15.20
C LEU A 46 0.96 12.66 14.47
N PRO A 47 2.00 13.47 14.68
CA PRO A 47 3.32 13.21 14.13
C PRO A 47 3.87 11.86 14.59
N PHE A 48 4.49 11.14 13.66
CA PHE A 48 5.21 9.92 14.00
C PHE A 48 6.56 10.26 14.65
N SER A 49 6.93 9.52 15.67
CA SER A 49 8.26 9.54 16.26
C SER A 49 8.67 8.13 16.70
N ALA A 50 9.97 7.86 16.75
CA ALA A 50 10.55 6.62 17.22
C ALA A 50 11.92 6.90 17.84
N ASP A 51 12.44 5.94 18.57
CA ASP A 51 13.75 5.97 19.23
C ASP A 51 14.93 5.72 18.27
N PHE A 52 14.66 5.36 17.04
CA PHE A 52 15.63 5.24 15.96
C PHE A 52 15.40 6.35 14.92
N GLY A 53 16.46 6.92 14.37
CA GLY A 53 16.40 8.05 13.45
C GLY A 53 15.92 9.36 14.10
N ARG A 54 15.87 10.43 13.33
CA ARG A 54 15.35 11.72 13.74
C ARG A 54 14.18 12.12 12.84
N TRP A 55 13.05 12.52 13.43
CA TRP A 55 11.78 12.69 12.74
C TRP A 55 11.32 14.14 12.80
N TYR A 56 11.13 14.76 11.63
CA TYR A 56 10.76 16.14 11.47
C TYR A 56 9.49 16.28 10.64
N HIS A 57 8.54 17.09 11.08
CA HIS A 57 7.24 17.20 10.45
C HIS A 57 6.88 18.66 10.16
N THR A 58 6.37 18.91 8.95
CA THR A 58 5.62 20.13 8.63
C THR A 58 4.12 19.86 8.70
N ALA A 59 3.33 20.91 8.68
CA ALA A 59 1.88 20.84 8.72
C ALA A 59 1.29 21.89 7.77
N TYR A 60 1.63 21.76 6.48
CA TYR A 60 1.29 22.80 5.50
C TYR A 60 -0.21 23.10 5.44
N TYR A 61 -1.06 22.10 5.34
CA TYR A 61 -2.51 22.27 5.23
C TYR A 61 -3.22 22.57 6.56
N GLN A 62 -2.53 22.47 7.68
CA GLN A 62 -3.11 22.78 8.99
C GLN A 62 -3.05 24.27 9.34
N GLN A 63 -2.26 25.06 8.63
CA GLN A 63 -2.02 26.47 8.91
C GLN A 63 -2.95 27.35 8.06
N GLY A 64 -3.82 28.13 8.68
CA GLY A 64 -4.66 29.12 8.02
C GLY A 64 -5.77 28.53 7.13
N ASN A 65 -6.19 29.25 6.08
CA ASN A 65 -7.26 28.84 5.18
C ASN A 65 -6.79 27.70 4.26
N SER A 66 -7.36 26.51 4.47
CA SER A 66 -6.99 25.27 3.74
C SER A 66 -7.24 25.36 2.23
N HIS A 67 -8.28 26.08 1.81
CA HIS A 67 -8.61 26.24 0.37
C HIS A 67 -7.58 27.14 -0.35
N LEU A 68 -7.22 28.27 0.24
CA LEU A 68 -6.18 29.15 -0.31
C LEU A 68 -4.82 28.45 -0.36
N ARG A 69 -4.49 27.64 0.66
CA ARG A 69 -3.27 26.85 0.65
C ARG A 69 -3.29 25.75 -0.40
N TYR A 70 -4.42 25.12 -0.61
CA TYR A 70 -4.59 24.15 -1.68
C TYR A 70 -4.33 24.79 -3.05
N LEU A 71 -4.93 25.95 -3.34
CA LEU A 71 -4.68 26.68 -4.57
C LEU A 71 -3.21 27.11 -4.70
N ALA A 72 -2.62 27.67 -3.66
CA ALA A 72 -1.21 28.05 -3.65
C ALA A 72 -0.26 26.87 -3.88
N ASP A 73 -0.57 25.69 -3.32
CA ASP A 73 0.18 24.47 -3.59
C ASP A 73 0.06 24.05 -5.04
N LYS A 74 -1.17 23.93 -5.57
CA LYS A 74 -1.41 23.44 -6.93
C LYS A 74 -0.91 24.39 -8.02
N LEU A 75 -1.10 25.70 -7.85
CA LEU A 75 -0.70 26.70 -8.83
C LEU A 75 0.80 27.06 -8.75
N CYS A 76 1.31 27.20 -7.54
CA CYS A 76 2.65 27.77 -7.31
C CYS A 76 3.63 26.79 -6.66
N GLY A 77 3.21 25.60 -6.24
CA GLY A 77 4.06 24.67 -5.50
C GLY A 77 4.51 25.21 -4.12
N ALA A 78 3.63 25.92 -3.44
CA ALA A 78 3.95 26.59 -2.17
C ALA A 78 4.31 25.56 -1.07
N ARG A 79 3.65 24.40 -1.06
CA ARG A 79 3.97 23.29 -0.14
C ARG A 79 5.42 22.81 -0.30
N GLU A 80 5.84 22.55 -1.52
CA GLU A 80 7.22 22.11 -1.84
C GLU A 80 8.26 23.16 -1.42
N ARG A 81 7.98 24.48 -1.62
CA ARG A 81 8.91 25.54 -1.20
C ARG A 81 8.99 25.69 0.31
N GLN A 82 7.86 25.62 1.00
CA GLN A 82 7.84 25.70 2.48
C GLN A 82 8.56 24.48 3.08
N PHE A 83 8.36 23.29 2.51
CA PHE A 83 9.02 22.06 2.94
C PHE A 83 10.53 22.14 2.74
N GLN A 84 10.99 22.59 1.56
CA GLN A 84 12.41 22.84 1.30
C GLN A 84 13.03 23.81 2.30
N ALA A 85 12.40 24.97 2.53
CA ALA A 85 12.88 25.96 3.47
C ALA A 85 12.92 25.44 4.92
N PHE A 86 12.00 24.56 5.29
CA PHE A 86 12.00 23.91 6.60
C PHE A 86 13.22 22.99 6.74
N ILE A 87 13.49 22.14 5.73
CA ILE A 87 14.66 21.24 5.75
C ILE A 87 15.95 22.04 5.87
N GLU A 88 16.15 23.06 5.02
CA GLU A 88 17.37 23.87 4.98
C GLU A 88 17.62 24.69 6.28
N ARG A 89 16.57 24.97 7.05
CA ARG A 89 16.69 25.62 8.38
C ARG A 89 16.96 24.64 9.50
N THR A 90 16.60 23.38 9.32
CA THR A 90 16.69 22.35 10.37
C THR A 90 18.02 21.60 10.29
N VAL A 91 18.51 21.34 9.08
CA VAL A 91 19.73 20.56 8.87
C VAL A 91 20.60 21.14 7.76
N ASN A 92 21.91 20.92 7.83
CA ASN A 92 22.80 21.20 6.73
C ASN A 92 22.80 20.01 5.74
N VAL A 93 22.13 20.17 4.60
CA VAL A 93 21.98 19.11 3.58
C VAL A 93 23.34 18.65 3.00
N ALA A 94 24.37 19.48 3.07
CA ALA A 94 25.71 19.12 2.62
C ALA A 94 26.35 17.99 3.44
N ASP A 95 25.89 17.77 4.67
CA ASP A 95 26.42 16.74 5.57
C ASP A 95 25.89 15.32 5.30
N TYR A 96 24.97 15.15 4.35
CA TYR A 96 24.41 13.84 4.01
C TYR A 96 25.13 13.22 2.82
N ASP A 97 25.21 11.90 2.81
CA ASP A 97 25.81 11.14 1.71
C ASP A 97 24.84 11.02 0.53
N ALA A 98 23.56 10.86 0.80
CA ALA A 98 22.51 10.75 -0.21
C ALA A 98 21.16 11.31 0.27
N VAL A 99 20.24 11.54 -0.68
CA VAL A 99 18.83 11.88 -0.43
C VAL A 99 17.95 10.74 -0.92
N PHE A 100 17.08 10.24 -0.07
CA PHE A 100 16.09 9.21 -0.39
C PHE A 100 14.68 9.82 -0.33
N CYS A 101 13.94 9.72 -1.43
CA CYS A 101 12.57 10.22 -1.51
C CYS A 101 11.59 9.06 -1.67
N SER A 102 10.72 8.84 -0.69
CA SER A 102 9.64 7.85 -0.79
C SER A 102 8.28 8.54 -0.83
N THR A 103 7.51 8.32 -1.88
CA THR A 103 6.22 9.00 -2.07
C THR A 103 5.20 8.16 -2.83
N TYR A 104 3.92 8.51 -2.68
CA TYR A 104 2.85 7.93 -3.49
C TYR A 104 2.82 8.51 -4.91
N TYR A 105 2.88 9.84 -5.09
CA TYR A 105 2.69 10.42 -6.42
C TYR A 105 3.70 11.51 -6.81
N TYR A 106 3.72 12.62 -6.07
CA TYR A 106 4.43 13.83 -6.51
C TYR A 106 5.18 14.56 -5.40
N PHE A 107 4.54 14.77 -4.24
CA PHE A 107 5.19 15.41 -3.10
C PHE A 107 6.00 14.37 -2.31
N PRO A 108 7.26 14.64 -1.95
CA PRO A 108 8.06 15.86 -2.09
C PRO A 108 9.14 15.78 -3.22
N LEU A 109 8.82 15.28 -4.40
CA LEU A 109 9.77 15.05 -5.50
C LEU A 109 10.54 16.30 -5.95
N GLN A 110 9.85 17.45 -6.04
CA GLN A 110 10.50 18.69 -6.50
C GLN A 110 11.47 19.23 -5.45
N THR A 111 11.14 19.10 -4.17
CA THR A 111 12.04 19.41 -3.06
C THR A 111 13.28 18.53 -3.12
N THR A 112 13.11 17.23 -3.29
CA THR A 112 14.22 16.26 -3.45
C THR A 112 15.16 16.69 -4.56
N TYR A 113 14.63 16.92 -5.76
CA TYR A 113 15.41 17.34 -6.92
C TYR A 113 16.17 18.64 -6.69
N ARG A 114 15.51 19.66 -6.11
CA ARG A 114 16.15 20.96 -5.85
C ARG A 114 17.26 20.88 -4.82
N LEU A 115 17.05 20.15 -3.71
CA LEU A 115 18.06 19.93 -2.68
C LEU A 115 19.23 19.14 -3.24
N ALA A 116 18.98 18.01 -3.90
CA ALA A 116 20.02 17.21 -4.51
C ALA A 116 20.87 18.00 -5.51
N LYS A 117 20.23 18.79 -6.37
CA LYS A 117 20.95 19.67 -7.33
C LYS A 117 21.75 20.79 -6.64
N LYS A 118 21.15 21.47 -5.65
CA LYS A 118 21.78 22.60 -4.93
C LYS A 118 23.01 22.16 -4.14
N TYR A 119 22.94 20.99 -3.50
CA TYR A 119 24.00 20.47 -2.63
C TYR A 119 24.86 19.38 -3.29
N HIS A 120 24.68 19.14 -4.59
CA HIS A 120 25.40 18.13 -5.37
C HIS A 120 25.36 16.73 -4.73
N LYS A 121 24.15 16.32 -4.25
CA LYS A 121 23.96 15.00 -3.62
C LYS A 121 23.30 14.02 -4.58
N PRO A 122 23.74 12.75 -4.58
CA PRO A 122 22.98 11.70 -5.26
C PRO A 122 21.61 11.53 -4.60
N TYR A 123 20.62 11.09 -5.40
CA TYR A 123 19.30 10.82 -4.84
C TYR A 123 18.61 9.63 -5.50
N ILE A 124 17.80 8.96 -4.69
CA ILE A 124 16.96 7.82 -5.07
C ILE A 124 15.49 8.23 -4.90
N VAL A 125 14.67 7.82 -5.85
CA VAL A 125 13.21 8.01 -5.79
C VAL A 125 12.52 6.67 -5.65
N ASP A 126 11.79 6.47 -4.55
CA ASP A 126 10.93 5.31 -4.28
C ASP A 126 9.47 5.71 -4.50
N LEU A 127 8.90 5.30 -5.65
CA LEU A 127 7.50 5.53 -5.99
C LEU A 127 6.65 4.33 -5.56
N ARG A 128 5.89 4.53 -4.47
CA ARG A 128 5.01 3.49 -3.92
C ARG A 128 3.73 3.30 -4.74
N ASP A 129 3.27 4.38 -5.36
CA ASP A 129 2.16 4.42 -6.31
C ASP A 129 2.50 5.40 -7.44
N ILE A 130 1.78 5.31 -8.55
CA ILE A 130 1.89 6.26 -9.65
C ILE A 130 0.51 6.70 -10.12
N ALA A 131 0.43 7.90 -10.70
CA ALA A 131 -0.87 8.45 -11.12
C ALA A 131 -1.54 7.62 -12.21
N GLU A 132 -0.75 6.99 -13.05
CA GLU A 132 -1.20 6.17 -14.18
C GLU A 132 -1.91 4.88 -13.76
N GLN A 133 -1.62 4.35 -12.57
CA GLN A 133 -2.21 3.09 -12.08
C GLN A 133 -3.74 3.16 -11.89
N PHE A 134 -4.29 4.34 -11.74
CA PHE A 134 -5.71 4.53 -11.47
C PHE A 134 -6.52 5.02 -12.69
N GLY A 135 -5.95 5.05 -13.88
CA GLY A 135 -6.57 5.35 -15.16
C GLY A 135 -7.55 6.53 -15.21
N GLN A 136 -8.55 6.54 -14.34
CA GLN A 136 -9.62 7.53 -14.31
C GLN A 136 -9.73 8.34 -13.01
N ILE A 137 -8.91 8.07 -11.98
CA ILE A 137 -9.00 8.81 -10.71
C ILE A 137 -8.43 10.21 -10.92
N PRO A 138 -9.23 11.27 -10.71
CA PRO A 138 -8.75 12.63 -10.90
C PRO A 138 -7.70 12.97 -9.84
N PHE A 139 -6.57 13.50 -10.29
CA PHE A 139 -5.46 13.94 -9.44
C PHE A 139 -5.85 15.05 -8.44
N MET A 140 -6.87 15.83 -8.75
CA MET A 140 -7.41 16.87 -7.87
C MET A 140 -8.72 16.37 -7.26
N THR A 141 -8.76 16.36 -5.94
CA THR A 141 -9.91 15.88 -5.15
C THR A 141 -11.01 16.91 -4.94
N HIS A 142 -10.75 18.18 -5.33
CA HIS A 142 -11.69 19.29 -5.11
C HIS A 142 -11.91 20.06 -6.40
N SER A 143 -13.15 20.49 -6.63
CA SER A 143 -13.50 21.42 -7.71
C SER A 143 -12.78 22.77 -7.52
N VAL A 144 -12.23 23.31 -8.59
CA VAL A 144 -11.55 24.62 -8.59
C VAL A 144 -12.49 25.71 -9.14
N THR A 145 -13.43 25.28 -9.99
CA THR A 145 -14.41 26.18 -10.63
C THR A 145 -15.83 25.65 -10.43
N SER A 146 -16.83 26.49 -10.74
CA SER A 146 -18.24 26.10 -10.78
C SER A 146 -18.62 25.32 -12.06
N SER A 147 -17.76 25.28 -13.07
CA SER A 147 -17.99 24.59 -14.34
C SER A 147 -17.32 23.22 -14.38
N ARG A 148 -18.13 22.14 -14.46
CA ARG A 148 -17.62 20.76 -14.57
C ARG A 148 -16.71 20.54 -15.79
N ALA A 149 -17.01 21.20 -16.92
CA ALA A 149 -16.20 21.06 -18.12
C ALA A 149 -14.83 21.74 -17.97
N LEU A 150 -14.81 22.92 -17.35
CA LEU A 150 -13.56 23.65 -17.08
C LEU A 150 -12.72 22.92 -16.04
N ASP A 151 -13.34 22.39 -14.98
CA ASP A 151 -12.64 21.57 -14.00
C ASP A 151 -12.00 20.34 -14.65
N LYS A 152 -12.72 19.62 -15.52
CA LYS A 152 -12.19 18.45 -16.21
C LYS A 152 -10.98 18.82 -17.09
N LEU A 153 -11.02 19.97 -17.76
CA LEU A 153 -9.89 20.47 -18.55
C LEU A 153 -8.69 20.83 -17.66
N LEU A 154 -8.92 21.59 -16.59
CA LEU A 154 -7.88 21.96 -15.62
C LEU A 154 -7.24 20.74 -14.99
N HIS A 155 -8.04 19.75 -14.57
CA HIS A 155 -7.52 18.49 -14.03
C HIS A 155 -6.59 17.77 -15.01
N ARG A 156 -6.96 17.70 -16.30
CA ARG A 156 -6.10 17.10 -17.33
C ARG A 156 -4.78 17.86 -17.50
N LEU A 157 -4.84 19.19 -17.56
CA LEU A 157 -3.65 20.03 -17.70
C LEU A 157 -2.73 19.92 -16.49
N PHE A 158 -3.28 19.96 -15.27
CA PHE A 158 -2.51 19.81 -14.04
C PHE A 158 -1.90 18.42 -13.91
N THR A 159 -2.64 17.36 -14.22
CA THR A 159 -2.12 15.99 -14.23
C THR A 159 -0.96 15.87 -15.21
N ALA A 160 -1.12 16.34 -16.43
CA ALA A 160 -0.05 16.31 -17.43
C ALA A 160 1.19 17.13 -17.01
N ALA A 161 0.99 18.31 -16.42
CA ALA A 161 2.08 19.14 -15.91
C ALA A 161 2.84 18.45 -14.76
N ASN A 162 2.12 17.82 -13.81
CA ASN A 162 2.73 17.11 -12.70
C ASN A 162 3.46 15.85 -13.14
N ILE A 163 2.90 15.08 -14.08
CA ILE A 163 3.59 13.93 -14.70
C ILE A 163 4.88 14.39 -15.38
N ARG A 164 4.87 15.49 -16.15
CA ARG A 164 6.07 16.03 -16.78
C ARG A 164 7.12 16.46 -15.75
N ARG A 165 6.70 17.12 -14.65
CA ARG A 165 7.58 17.51 -13.53
C ARG A 165 8.18 16.28 -12.85
N ARG A 166 7.36 15.27 -12.52
CA ARG A 166 7.82 13.99 -11.98
C ARG A 166 8.86 13.35 -12.89
N ASN A 167 8.54 13.21 -14.18
CA ASN A 167 9.41 12.54 -15.14
C ASN A 167 10.78 13.25 -15.30
N ARG A 168 10.82 14.58 -15.12
CA ARG A 168 12.09 15.32 -15.06
C ARG A 168 12.92 14.91 -13.84
N VAL A 169 12.30 14.77 -12.68
CA VAL A 169 12.97 14.31 -11.46
C VAL A 169 13.49 12.89 -11.63
N LEU A 170 12.67 12.00 -12.19
CA LEU A 170 13.06 10.60 -12.40
C LEU A 170 14.26 10.47 -13.35
N ARG A 171 14.29 11.25 -14.45
CA ARG A 171 15.42 11.22 -15.42
C ARG A 171 16.75 11.63 -14.80
N ALA A 172 16.73 12.46 -13.78
CA ALA A 172 17.92 12.95 -13.10
C ALA A 172 18.26 12.18 -11.82
N ALA A 173 17.42 11.25 -11.39
CA ALA A 173 17.69 10.38 -10.25
C ALA A 173 18.76 9.33 -10.61
N GLY A 174 19.63 8.99 -9.66
CA GLY A 174 20.56 7.89 -9.83
C GLY A 174 19.84 6.56 -9.95
N HIS A 175 18.85 6.35 -9.06
CA HIS A 175 18.00 5.17 -9.09
C HIS A 175 16.54 5.54 -8.86
N VAL A 176 15.64 4.77 -9.48
CA VAL A 176 14.20 4.81 -9.25
C VAL A 176 13.76 3.44 -8.72
N ILE A 177 12.90 3.43 -7.73
CA ILE A 177 12.34 2.21 -7.16
C ILE A 177 10.82 2.23 -7.38
N SER A 178 10.27 1.08 -7.70
CA SER A 178 8.83 0.85 -7.82
C SER A 178 8.41 -0.42 -7.09
N VAL A 179 7.12 -0.56 -6.81
CA VAL A 179 6.56 -1.63 -5.98
C VAL A 179 5.85 -2.73 -6.78
N SER A 180 5.71 -2.57 -8.09
CA SER A 180 5.10 -3.59 -8.96
C SER A 180 5.81 -3.68 -10.31
N PRO A 181 5.73 -4.85 -11.00
CA PRO A 181 6.32 -5.02 -12.33
C PRO A 181 5.78 -3.99 -13.34
N TRP A 182 4.47 -3.75 -13.35
CA TRP A 182 3.85 -2.79 -14.25
C TRP A 182 4.37 -1.35 -14.03
N HIS A 183 4.54 -0.93 -12.78
CA HIS A 183 5.14 0.37 -12.46
C HIS A 183 6.59 0.46 -12.95
N ARG A 184 7.40 -0.59 -12.69
CA ARG A 184 8.80 -0.65 -13.15
C ARG A 184 8.87 -0.47 -14.66
N ASP A 185 8.09 -1.22 -15.42
CA ASP A 185 8.15 -1.22 -16.88
C ASP A 185 7.72 0.15 -17.46
N LEU A 186 6.76 0.81 -16.83
CA LEU A 186 6.37 2.16 -17.20
C LEU A 186 7.46 3.19 -16.85
N LEU A 187 8.05 3.11 -15.65
CA LEU A 187 9.02 4.08 -15.16
C LEU A 187 10.40 3.94 -15.82
N THR A 188 10.77 2.73 -16.25
CA THR A 188 12.01 2.48 -17.02
C THR A 188 12.10 3.34 -18.29
N ARG A 189 10.97 3.77 -18.86
CA ARG A 189 10.94 4.73 -20.00
C ARG A 189 11.53 6.08 -19.63
N TYR A 190 11.58 6.43 -18.36
CA TYR A 190 12.10 7.71 -17.86
C TYR A 190 13.46 7.58 -17.21
N ASN A 191 13.74 6.43 -16.56
CA ASN A 191 15.04 6.15 -15.99
C ASN A 191 15.37 4.66 -16.15
N PRO A 192 16.42 4.30 -16.92
CA PRO A 192 16.80 2.89 -17.12
C PRO A 192 17.24 2.20 -15.83
N SER A 193 17.73 2.96 -14.83
CA SER A 193 18.05 2.45 -13.49
C SER A 193 16.82 2.36 -12.59
N THR A 194 15.72 1.81 -13.13
CA THR A 194 14.49 1.56 -12.38
C THR A 194 14.47 0.13 -11.85
N HIS A 195 14.35 0.00 -10.53
CA HIS A 195 14.39 -1.25 -9.79
C HIS A 195 13.02 -1.64 -9.26
N LEU A 196 12.71 -2.94 -9.31
CA LEU A 196 11.53 -3.48 -8.65
C LEU A 196 11.90 -3.93 -7.24
N ILE A 197 11.42 -3.20 -6.25
CA ILE A 197 11.50 -3.58 -4.84
C ILE A 197 10.07 -3.56 -4.29
N TYR A 198 9.46 -4.73 -4.17
CA TYR A 198 8.08 -4.89 -3.75
C TYR A 198 7.77 -4.21 -2.41
N ASN A 199 6.50 -4.01 -2.10
CA ASN A 199 6.06 -3.85 -0.73
C ASN A 199 6.21 -5.19 0.01
N GLY A 200 6.12 -5.16 1.35
CA GLY A 200 6.32 -6.37 2.12
C GLY A 200 5.83 -6.24 3.55
N PHE A 201 6.12 -7.25 4.34
CA PHE A 201 5.80 -7.36 5.75
C PHE A 201 7.05 -7.23 6.63
N ASP A 202 6.87 -6.79 7.88
CA ASP A 202 7.90 -6.83 8.91
C ASP A 202 7.82 -8.19 9.62
N GLU A 203 8.88 -8.98 9.55
CA GLU A 203 8.95 -10.32 10.13
C GLU A 203 8.86 -10.32 11.66
N ARG A 204 9.12 -9.18 12.29
CA ARG A 204 8.95 -8.99 13.73
C ARG A 204 7.49 -8.77 14.12
N GLU A 205 6.66 -8.26 13.18
CA GLU A 205 5.25 -7.98 13.39
C GLU A 205 4.34 -9.09 12.84
N PHE A 206 4.70 -9.71 11.70
CA PHE A 206 3.89 -10.71 11.02
C PHE A 206 4.64 -12.02 10.90
N TYR A 207 4.21 -13.00 11.68
CA TYR A 207 4.82 -14.34 11.77
C TYR A 207 3.74 -15.41 11.85
N PRO A 208 4.04 -16.65 11.44
CA PRO A 208 3.07 -17.74 11.48
C PRO A 208 2.79 -18.18 12.92
N LYS A 209 1.50 -18.46 13.19
CA LYS A 209 1.04 -19.06 14.42
C LYS A 209 -0.20 -19.89 14.17
N ASP A 210 -0.18 -21.17 14.57
CA ASP A 210 -1.31 -22.04 14.49
C ASP A 210 -2.26 -21.76 15.64
N THR A 211 -3.47 -21.30 15.32
CA THR A 211 -4.50 -20.95 16.30
C THR A 211 -5.77 -21.72 15.96
N LYS A 212 -6.15 -22.66 16.83
CA LYS A 212 -7.39 -23.43 16.67
C LYS A 212 -8.61 -22.54 16.88
N THR A 213 -9.62 -22.75 16.07
CA THR A 213 -10.89 -21.99 16.09
C THR A 213 -12.08 -22.92 15.95
N ASP A 214 -13.20 -22.53 16.55
CA ASP A 214 -14.48 -23.27 16.44
C ASP A 214 -15.24 -22.93 15.15
N LYS A 215 -14.75 -21.98 14.35
CA LYS A 215 -15.31 -21.57 13.08
C LYS A 215 -14.25 -21.50 12.00
N PHE A 216 -14.61 -21.86 10.79
CA PHE A 216 -13.82 -21.62 9.60
C PHE A 216 -14.01 -20.15 9.21
N LEU A 217 -13.05 -19.30 9.57
CA LEU A 217 -13.14 -17.88 9.47
C LEU A 217 -12.48 -17.37 8.18
N ILE A 218 -13.24 -16.69 7.32
CA ILE A 218 -12.73 -15.95 6.18
C ILE A 218 -12.75 -14.47 6.52
N THR A 219 -11.59 -13.82 6.50
CA THR A 219 -11.43 -12.45 7.02
C THR A 219 -10.94 -11.48 5.95
N TYR A 220 -11.59 -10.31 5.88
CA TYR A 220 -11.11 -9.15 5.15
C TYR A 220 -10.87 -7.97 6.10
N ALA A 221 -9.68 -7.38 6.07
CA ALA A 221 -9.36 -6.18 6.83
C ALA A 221 -8.76 -5.12 5.88
N GLY A 222 -9.54 -4.12 5.49
CA GLY A 222 -9.07 -3.09 4.56
C GLY A 222 -10.16 -2.16 4.06
N LYS A 223 -9.78 -1.16 3.30
CA LYS A 223 -10.73 -0.22 2.69
C LYS A 223 -11.37 -0.84 1.46
N ILE A 224 -12.68 -0.72 1.31
CA ILE A 224 -13.40 -1.17 0.09
C ILE A 224 -13.47 -0.07 -0.96
N TYR A 225 -13.62 1.20 -0.57
CA TYR A 225 -13.87 2.38 -1.41
C TYR A 225 -15.23 2.32 -2.14
N ASP A 226 -15.42 1.31 -2.98
CA ASP A 226 -16.61 1.03 -3.78
C ASP A 226 -16.64 -0.48 -4.08
N LEU A 227 -17.82 -1.08 -3.98
CA LEU A 227 -18.03 -2.50 -4.28
C LEU A 227 -17.82 -2.85 -5.76
N ALA A 228 -17.92 -1.86 -6.68
CA ALA A 228 -17.55 -2.06 -8.07
C ALA A 228 -16.02 -2.18 -8.26
N PHE A 229 -15.25 -1.60 -7.33
CA PHE A 229 -13.80 -1.61 -7.37
C PHE A 229 -13.20 -2.78 -6.58
N ARG A 230 -13.78 -3.09 -5.40
CA ARG A 230 -13.38 -4.22 -4.54
C ARG A 230 -14.59 -5.09 -4.23
N ASP A 231 -14.83 -6.02 -5.12
CA ASP A 231 -16.07 -6.79 -5.23
C ASP A 231 -15.92 -8.18 -4.59
N PRO A 232 -16.66 -8.50 -3.51
CA PRO A 232 -16.63 -9.81 -2.88
C PRO A 232 -17.61 -10.83 -3.48
N ARG A 233 -18.38 -10.47 -4.51
CA ARG A 233 -19.48 -11.33 -5.03
C ARG A 233 -19.00 -12.72 -5.42
N LEU A 234 -17.83 -12.84 -6.01
CA LEU A 234 -17.28 -14.14 -6.41
C LEU A 234 -17.08 -15.09 -5.22
N LEU A 235 -16.69 -14.57 -4.05
CA LEU A 235 -16.66 -15.34 -2.81
C LEU A 235 -18.06 -15.77 -2.38
N PHE A 236 -19.05 -14.87 -2.47
CA PHE A 236 -20.43 -15.14 -2.07
C PHE A 236 -21.08 -16.20 -2.98
N GLU A 237 -20.84 -16.12 -4.28
CA GLU A 237 -21.27 -17.12 -5.27
C GLU A 237 -20.67 -18.51 -4.99
N ALA A 238 -19.36 -18.55 -4.70
CA ALA A 238 -18.70 -19.80 -4.35
C ALA A 238 -19.27 -20.45 -3.07
N LEU A 239 -19.53 -19.65 -2.03
CA LEU A 239 -20.13 -20.14 -0.79
C LEU A 239 -21.57 -20.66 -1.03
N GLN A 240 -22.39 -19.97 -1.85
CA GLN A 240 -23.71 -20.46 -2.22
C GLN A 240 -23.64 -21.83 -2.91
N GLN A 241 -22.69 -22.01 -3.85
CA GLN A 241 -22.47 -23.31 -4.52
C GLN A 241 -22.13 -24.42 -3.50
N LEU A 242 -21.22 -24.15 -2.58
CA LEU A 242 -20.79 -25.10 -1.56
C LEU A 242 -21.93 -25.47 -0.59
N PHE A 243 -22.77 -24.50 -0.18
CA PHE A 243 -23.94 -24.75 0.68
C PHE A 243 -25.01 -25.54 -0.07
N ALA A 244 -25.31 -25.17 -1.31
CA ALA A 244 -26.30 -25.89 -2.15
C ALA A 244 -25.87 -27.36 -2.39
N ALA A 245 -24.58 -27.59 -2.59
CA ALA A 245 -24.01 -28.92 -2.75
C ALA A 245 -23.81 -29.68 -1.41
N LYS A 246 -24.12 -29.07 -0.27
CA LYS A 246 -23.91 -29.63 1.10
C LYS A 246 -22.45 -30.07 1.35
N GLN A 247 -21.49 -29.41 0.73
CA GLN A 247 -20.07 -29.73 0.87
C GLN A 247 -19.41 -29.11 2.10
N ILE A 248 -20.01 -28.05 2.63
CA ILE A 248 -19.61 -27.38 3.87
C ILE A 248 -20.85 -27.14 4.76
N ALA A 249 -20.66 -27.19 6.07
CA ALA A 249 -21.71 -26.90 7.04
C ALA A 249 -21.81 -25.37 7.25
N ARG A 250 -23.00 -24.81 7.17
CA ARG A 250 -23.22 -23.36 7.28
C ARG A 250 -22.86 -22.85 8.68
N GLU A 251 -23.17 -23.63 9.68
CA GLU A 251 -22.85 -23.37 11.09
C GLU A 251 -21.35 -23.27 11.38
N ASP A 252 -20.50 -23.87 10.55
CA ASP A 252 -19.06 -23.81 10.69
C ASP A 252 -18.44 -22.52 10.14
N ILE A 253 -19.12 -21.86 9.21
CA ILE A 253 -18.56 -20.72 8.45
C ILE A 253 -18.82 -19.39 9.18
N ALA A 254 -17.79 -18.54 9.19
CA ALA A 254 -17.91 -17.14 9.56
C ALA A 254 -17.14 -16.24 8.59
N LEU A 255 -17.76 -15.15 8.20
CA LEU A 255 -17.14 -14.09 7.39
C LEU A 255 -16.95 -12.85 8.27
N GLU A 256 -15.74 -12.31 8.35
CA GLU A 256 -15.47 -11.07 9.08
C GLU A 256 -14.90 -10.01 8.15
N PHE A 257 -15.58 -8.86 8.07
CA PHE A 257 -15.16 -7.69 7.32
C PHE A 257 -14.92 -6.51 8.26
N HIS A 258 -13.66 -6.04 8.30
CA HIS A 258 -13.25 -4.84 9.03
C HIS A 258 -12.89 -3.75 8.03
N ILE A 259 -13.84 -2.84 7.75
CA ILE A 259 -13.81 -1.96 6.57
C ILE A 259 -14.09 -0.49 6.91
N ASP A 260 -13.97 0.37 5.92
CA ASP A 260 -14.37 1.78 6.06
C ASP A 260 -15.89 1.92 6.28
N ASN A 261 -16.28 2.84 7.17
CA ASN A 261 -17.66 3.02 7.60
C ASN A 261 -18.64 3.24 6.43
N ALA A 262 -18.21 3.93 5.38
CA ALA A 262 -19.05 4.19 4.21
C ALA A 262 -19.44 2.92 3.44
N SER A 263 -18.62 1.87 3.52
CA SER A 263 -18.83 0.60 2.82
C SER A 263 -19.64 -0.43 3.64
N ILE A 264 -19.91 -0.18 4.93
CA ILE A 264 -20.60 -1.14 5.82
C ILE A 264 -22.01 -1.44 5.29
N ALA A 265 -22.86 -0.43 5.17
CA ALA A 265 -24.25 -0.63 4.75
C ALA A 265 -24.38 -1.21 3.33
N PRO A 266 -23.62 -0.76 2.32
CA PRO A 266 -23.62 -1.40 1.00
C PRO A 266 -23.22 -2.89 1.05
N LEU A 267 -22.21 -3.26 1.84
CA LEU A 267 -21.78 -4.65 1.95
C LEU A 267 -22.80 -5.51 2.71
N GLN A 268 -23.44 -4.99 3.76
CA GLN A 268 -24.53 -5.67 4.47
C GLN A 268 -25.70 -5.99 3.53
N GLN A 269 -26.11 -5.01 2.69
CA GLN A 269 -27.14 -5.22 1.68
C GLN A 269 -26.74 -6.28 0.65
N LEU A 270 -25.49 -6.27 0.24
CA LEU A 270 -24.97 -7.27 -0.69
C LEU A 270 -25.00 -8.66 -0.06
N ALA A 271 -24.47 -8.84 1.16
CA ALA A 271 -24.48 -10.11 1.89
C ALA A 271 -25.92 -10.65 2.08
N ALA A 272 -26.87 -9.77 2.40
CA ALA A 272 -28.28 -10.15 2.52
C ALA A 272 -28.87 -10.65 1.19
N ARG A 273 -28.56 -10.02 0.04
CA ARG A 273 -28.99 -10.48 -1.28
C ARG A 273 -28.48 -11.88 -1.64
N TYR A 274 -27.31 -12.23 -1.14
CA TYR A 274 -26.72 -13.57 -1.30
C TYR A 274 -27.15 -14.55 -0.19
N GLY A 275 -28.04 -14.13 0.73
CA GLY A 275 -28.49 -14.96 1.84
C GLY A 275 -27.38 -15.32 2.83
N LEU A 276 -26.37 -14.45 3.00
CA LEU A 276 -25.20 -14.69 3.85
C LEU A 276 -25.15 -13.77 5.09
N ALA A 277 -26.21 -13.00 5.36
CA ALA A 277 -26.21 -12.01 6.44
C ALA A 277 -25.98 -12.61 7.84
N ASP A 278 -26.46 -13.81 8.07
CA ASP A 278 -26.35 -14.54 9.35
C ASP A 278 -24.93 -15.02 9.68
N ILE A 279 -24.10 -15.22 8.67
CA ILE A 279 -22.69 -15.66 8.83
C ILE A 279 -21.68 -14.52 8.58
N CYS A 280 -22.15 -13.31 8.26
CA CYS A 280 -21.31 -12.19 7.82
C CYS A 280 -21.31 -11.06 8.87
N ALA A 281 -20.23 -10.98 9.66
CA ALA A 281 -19.98 -9.88 10.59
C ALA A 281 -19.24 -8.74 9.87
N ILE A 282 -19.83 -7.54 9.83
CA ILE A 282 -19.27 -6.37 9.14
C ILE A 282 -19.13 -5.23 10.15
N SER A 283 -17.92 -4.72 10.32
CA SER A 283 -17.61 -3.66 11.28
C SER A 283 -16.64 -2.63 10.69
N GLY A 284 -16.43 -1.53 11.43
CA GLY A 284 -15.41 -0.54 11.15
C GLY A 284 -13.98 -1.07 11.35
N TYR A 285 -13.00 -0.23 11.07
CA TYR A 285 -11.59 -0.60 11.26
C TYR A 285 -11.30 -1.04 12.69
N ILE A 286 -10.48 -2.07 12.80
CA ILE A 286 -9.93 -2.53 14.09
C ILE A 286 -8.59 -1.84 14.40
N PRO A 287 -8.25 -1.66 15.67
CA PRO A 287 -6.92 -1.23 16.09
C PRO A 287 -5.81 -2.14 15.51
N LYS A 288 -4.65 -1.53 15.19
CA LYS A 288 -3.50 -2.29 14.65
C LYS A 288 -3.10 -3.47 15.55
N SER A 289 -3.21 -3.32 16.87
CA SER A 289 -2.91 -4.38 17.85
C SER A 289 -3.79 -5.62 17.72
N LEU A 290 -4.99 -5.50 17.16
CA LEU A 290 -5.89 -6.62 16.95
C LEU A 290 -5.73 -7.29 15.58
N LEU A 291 -4.95 -6.70 14.68
CA LEU A 291 -4.80 -7.22 13.31
C LEU A 291 -4.06 -8.58 13.29
N LEU A 292 -2.93 -8.69 14.00
CA LEU A 292 -2.19 -9.94 14.05
C LEU A 292 -2.97 -11.08 14.73
N PRO A 293 -3.61 -10.89 15.91
CA PRO A 293 -4.52 -11.89 16.47
C PRO A 293 -5.65 -12.31 15.50
N LEU A 294 -6.22 -11.36 14.76
CA LEU A 294 -7.23 -11.64 13.74
C LEU A 294 -6.68 -12.54 12.64
N MET A 295 -5.50 -12.21 12.10
CA MET A 295 -4.84 -13.02 11.07
C MET A 295 -4.54 -14.44 11.56
N HIS A 296 -4.04 -14.60 12.81
CA HIS A 296 -3.71 -15.90 13.35
C HIS A 296 -4.93 -16.82 13.47
N ARG A 297 -6.11 -16.31 13.83
CA ARG A 297 -7.35 -17.10 13.94
C ARG A 297 -8.08 -17.28 12.59
N SER A 298 -7.71 -16.52 11.55
CA SER A 298 -8.33 -16.65 10.23
C SER A 298 -7.91 -17.95 9.54
N ALA A 299 -8.88 -18.64 8.96
CA ALA A 299 -8.62 -19.78 8.11
C ALA A 299 -8.20 -19.34 6.70
N ILE A 300 -8.82 -18.28 6.18
CA ILE A 300 -8.46 -17.66 4.89
C ILE A 300 -8.41 -16.14 5.08
N MET A 301 -7.36 -15.52 4.55
CA MET A 301 -7.27 -14.08 4.41
C MET A 301 -7.76 -13.67 3.02
N LEU A 302 -8.90 -12.96 2.99
CA LEU A 302 -9.46 -12.43 1.75
C LEU A 302 -8.71 -11.17 1.32
N VAL A 303 -8.36 -11.10 0.06
CA VAL A 303 -7.80 -9.91 -0.60
C VAL A 303 -8.74 -9.51 -1.73
N LEU A 304 -9.20 -8.26 -1.70
CA LEU A 304 -10.05 -7.68 -2.74
C LEU A 304 -9.23 -6.70 -3.56
N THR A 305 -9.13 -6.95 -4.84
CA THR A 305 -8.48 -6.06 -5.82
C THR A 305 -9.41 -5.79 -6.99
N CYS A 306 -9.07 -4.77 -7.77
CA CYS A 306 -9.77 -4.52 -9.02
C CYS A 306 -9.24 -5.45 -10.12
N GLN A 307 -10.14 -5.87 -10.97
CA GLN A 307 -9.76 -6.52 -12.21
C GLN A 307 -9.12 -5.50 -13.15
N SER A 308 -8.00 -5.85 -13.77
CA SER A 308 -7.38 -5.05 -14.83
C SER A 308 -8.31 -4.94 -16.03
N THR A 309 -8.58 -3.72 -16.46
CA THR A 309 -9.35 -3.45 -17.66
C THR A 309 -8.63 -2.38 -18.51
N PRO A 310 -8.81 -2.37 -19.83
CA PRO A 310 -8.24 -1.30 -20.66
C PRO A 310 -8.66 0.08 -20.14
N GLY A 311 -7.69 0.94 -19.78
CA GLY A 311 -7.92 2.25 -19.17
C GLY A 311 -8.36 2.24 -17.71
N GLY A 312 -8.39 1.08 -17.05
CA GLY A 312 -8.67 0.90 -15.63
C GLY A 312 -7.42 0.89 -14.75
N ALA A 313 -7.56 0.31 -13.56
CA ALA A 313 -6.47 0.22 -12.60
C ALA A 313 -5.48 -0.89 -12.95
N HIS A 314 -4.20 -0.63 -12.77
CA HIS A 314 -3.12 -1.59 -13.01
C HIS A 314 -2.07 -1.57 -11.90
N GLY A 315 -1.39 -2.69 -11.69
CA GLY A 315 -0.23 -2.81 -10.82
C GLY A 315 -0.51 -2.59 -9.34
N ILE A 316 -1.76 -2.71 -8.89
CA ILE A 316 -2.15 -2.50 -7.50
C ILE A 316 -1.83 -3.75 -6.69
N MET A 317 -0.87 -3.62 -5.78
CA MET A 317 -0.45 -4.69 -4.89
C MET A 317 -0.77 -4.31 -3.43
N GLY A 318 -1.90 -4.79 -2.94
CA GLY A 318 -2.38 -4.45 -1.60
C GLY A 318 -1.45 -4.94 -0.48
N THR A 319 -1.21 -4.09 0.53
CA THR A 319 -0.33 -4.43 1.66
C THR A 319 -0.81 -5.63 2.48
N LYS A 320 -2.12 -5.87 2.53
CA LYS A 320 -2.72 -6.98 3.28
C LYS A 320 -2.31 -8.37 2.76
N PHE A 321 -2.00 -8.46 1.48
CA PHE A 321 -1.41 -9.66 0.90
C PHE A 321 -0.08 -10.01 1.59
N TYR A 322 0.81 -9.04 1.74
CA TYR A 322 2.14 -9.28 2.33
C TYR A 322 2.05 -9.62 3.83
N GLU A 323 1.15 -9.00 4.56
CA GLU A 323 0.89 -9.31 5.97
C GLU A 323 0.40 -10.77 6.13
N ALA A 324 -0.53 -11.21 5.27
CA ALA A 324 -1.00 -12.59 5.23
C ALA A 324 0.11 -13.58 4.83
N LEU A 325 0.96 -13.21 3.86
CA LEU A 325 2.14 -13.97 3.46
C LEU A 325 3.11 -14.17 4.63
N GLY A 326 3.36 -13.12 5.43
CA GLY A 326 4.19 -13.19 6.62
C GLY A 326 3.63 -14.13 7.68
N CYS A 327 2.30 -14.14 7.84
CA CYS A 327 1.60 -15.05 8.75
C CYS A 327 1.42 -16.47 8.20
N GLU A 328 1.83 -16.75 6.97
CA GLU A 328 1.63 -18.03 6.26
C GLU A 328 0.14 -18.46 6.27
N LYS A 329 -0.76 -17.50 6.14
CA LYS A 329 -2.19 -17.76 6.03
C LYS A 329 -2.59 -17.94 4.56
N PRO A 330 -3.50 -18.89 4.26
CA PRO A 330 -4.05 -19.02 2.92
C PRO A 330 -4.67 -17.71 2.45
N VAL A 331 -4.20 -17.19 1.30
CA VAL A 331 -4.74 -15.99 0.67
C VAL A 331 -5.77 -16.39 -0.37
N LEU A 332 -6.95 -15.82 -0.29
CA LEU A 332 -7.93 -15.84 -1.37
C LEU A 332 -8.03 -14.43 -1.94
N CYS A 333 -7.47 -14.22 -3.12
CA CYS A 333 -7.67 -13.00 -3.88
C CYS A 333 -8.78 -13.22 -4.89
N VAL A 334 -9.88 -12.49 -4.78
CA VAL A 334 -10.98 -12.54 -5.75
C VAL A 334 -10.96 -11.30 -6.63
N ARG A 335 -11.16 -11.49 -7.94
CA ARG A 335 -11.08 -10.46 -8.97
C ARG A 335 -9.74 -9.73 -8.94
N SER A 336 -8.65 -10.50 -9.02
CA SER A 336 -7.29 -9.96 -9.09
C SER A 336 -7.05 -9.19 -10.39
N ASP A 337 -5.98 -8.39 -10.42
CA ASP A 337 -5.51 -7.73 -11.64
C ASP A 337 -4.84 -8.71 -12.64
N GLU A 338 -4.72 -9.98 -12.26
CA GLU A 338 -4.17 -11.12 -13.02
C GLU A 338 -2.73 -10.94 -13.51
N GLU A 339 -2.20 -9.74 -13.52
CA GLU A 339 -0.85 -9.44 -14.04
C GLU A 339 0.21 -9.36 -12.94
N CYS A 340 -0.09 -8.66 -11.85
CA CYS A 340 0.91 -8.38 -10.82
C CYS A 340 0.67 -9.20 -9.55
N LEU A 341 -0.49 -9.05 -8.92
CA LEU A 341 -0.76 -9.72 -7.65
C LEU A 341 -0.99 -11.21 -7.83
N ALA A 342 -1.73 -11.62 -8.88
CA ALA A 342 -1.96 -13.02 -9.18
C ALA A 342 -0.65 -13.78 -9.41
N HIS A 343 0.27 -13.18 -10.19
CA HIS A 343 1.60 -13.75 -10.42
C HIS A 343 2.39 -13.93 -9.11
N VAL A 344 2.32 -12.95 -8.19
CA VAL A 344 3.04 -13.06 -6.91
C VAL A 344 2.39 -14.08 -5.98
N ILE A 345 1.06 -14.20 -5.97
CA ILE A 345 0.35 -15.26 -5.23
C ILE A 345 0.82 -16.65 -5.69
N ASP A 346 0.90 -16.86 -7.00
CA ASP A 346 1.38 -18.13 -7.59
C ASP A 346 2.88 -18.36 -7.28
N LEU A 347 3.73 -17.36 -7.53
CA LEU A 347 5.17 -17.42 -7.27
C LEU A 347 5.48 -17.80 -5.81
N THR A 348 4.70 -17.29 -4.88
CA THR A 348 4.88 -17.52 -3.45
C THR A 348 4.09 -18.73 -2.93
N ASN A 349 3.26 -19.34 -3.75
CA ASN A 349 2.30 -20.35 -3.31
C ASN A 349 1.46 -19.87 -2.12
N ALA A 350 1.09 -18.57 -2.12
CA ALA A 350 0.39 -17.96 -0.99
C ALA A 350 -1.10 -18.34 -0.91
N GLY A 351 -1.67 -18.86 -2.01
CA GLY A 351 -3.09 -19.22 -2.08
C GLY A 351 -3.63 -19.18 -3.49
N LEU A 352 -4.83 -18.63 -3.67
CA LEU A 352 -5.53 -18.53 -4.95
C LEU A 352 -5.81 -17.09 -5.35
N ALA A 353 -5.55 -16.74 -6.61
CA ALA A 353 -6.13 -15.59 -7.29
C ALA A 353 -7.28 -16.08 -8.20
N GLY A 354 -8.51 -16.09 -7.65
CA GLY A 354 -9.67 -16.69 -8.30
C GLY A 354 -10.37 -15.74 -9.26
N THR A 355 -10.71 -16.23 -10.45
CA THR A 355 -11.42 -15.48 -11.50
C THR A 355 -12.82 -16.02 -11.76
N ASP A 356 -13.16 -17.20 -11.23
CA ASP A 356 -14.48 -17.81 -11.31
C ASP A 356 -14.91 -18.47 -9.98
N ALA A 357 -16.19 -18.65 -9.79
CA ALA A 357 -16.76 -19.18 -8.56
C ALA A 357 -16.40 -20.63 -8.29
N GLN A 358 -16.17 -21.44 -9.34
CA GLN A 358 -15.80 -22.85 -9.22
C GLN A 358 -14.40 -22.99 -8.59
N GLN A 359 -13.39 -22.27 -9.11
CA GLN A 359 -12.04 -22.26 -8.57
C GLN A 359 -12.04 -21.79 -7.10
N VAL A 360 -12.80 -20.75 -6.79
CA VAL A 360 -12.92 -20.22 -5.43
C VAL A 360 -13.57 -21.25 -4.51
N ALA A 361 -14.62 -21.93 -4.95
CA ALA A 361 -15.30 -22.97 -4.19
C ALA A 361 -14.36 -24.16 -3.89
N GLU A 362 -13.60 -24.63 -4.88
CA GLU A 362 -12.64 -25.72 -4.73
C GLU A 362 -11.53 -25.36 -3.72
N PHE A 363 -11.01 -24.13 -3.78
CA PHE A 363 -10.03 -23.64 -2.84
C PHE A 363 -10.59 -23.57 -1.41
N ILE A 364 -11.78 -22.98 -1.22
CA ILE A 364 -12.45 -22.91 0.07
C ILE A 364 -12.68 -24.32 0.62
N LEU A 365 -13.19 -25.22 -0.18
CA LEU A 365 -13.45 -26.61 0.24
C LEU A 365 -12.18 -27.34 0.69
N SER A 366 -11.08 -27.15 -0.03
CA SER A 366 -9.77 -27.70 0.34
C SER A 366 -9.32 -27.20 1.72
N LYS A 367 -9.44 -25.88 1.96
CA LYS A 367 -9.05 -25.26 3.22
C LYS A 367 -10.03 -25.57 4.37
N TYR A 368 -11.30 -25.74 4.07
CA TYR A 368 -12.30 -26.18 5.03
C TYR A 368 -12.01 -27.58 5.56
N ARG A 369 -11.64 -28.52 4.69
CA ARG A 369 -11.23 -29.88 5.09
C ARG A 369 -9.97 -29.89 5.93
N GLU A 370 -8.99 -29.05 5.60
CA GLU A 370 -7.77 -28.84 6.40
C GLU A 370 -8.11 -28.35 7.81
N TRP A 371 -9.02 -27.33 7.90
CA TRP A 371 -9.48 -26.81 9.16
C TRP A 371 -10.26 -27.84 10.00
N GLN A 372 -11.14 -28.62 9.38
CA GLN A 372 -11.86 -29.69 10.08
C GLN A 372 -10.92 -30.72 10.72
N GLN A 373 -9.81 -31.00 10.07
CA GLN A 373 -8.81 -31.97 10.59
C GLN A 373 -7.94 -31.38 11.72
N ASN A 374 -7.54 -30.12 11.59
CA ASN A 374 -6.51 -29.52 12.46
C ASN A 374 -7.05 -28.48 13.43
N GLY A 375 -8.22 -27.89 13.15
CA GLY A 375 -8.78 -26.72 13.84
C GLY A 375 -8.20 -25.39 13.36
N PHE A 376 -7.27 -25.41 12.39
CA PHE A 376 -6.64 -24.25 11.76
C PHE A 376 -6.23 -24.57 10.32
N THR A 377 -5.83 -23.56 9.58
CA THR A 377 -5.24 -23.69 8.24
C THR A 377 -3.86 -23.04 8.20
N ARG A 378 -2.98 -23.57 7.35
CA ARG A 378 -1.66 -23.02 7.09
C ARG A 378 -1.35 -23.12 5.60
N GLN A 379 -0.66 -22.12 5.06
CA GLN A 379 -0.20 -22.15 3.68
C GLN A 379 1.31 -22.42 3.63
N GLN A 380 1.69 -23.38 2.83
CA GLN A 380 3.12 -23.67 2.58
C GLN A 380 3.67 -22.64 1.59
N VAL A 381 4.04 -21.47 2.10
CA VAL A 381 4.57 -20.39 1.27
C VAL A 381 6.03 -20.66 0.87
N ARG A 382 6.41 -20.18 -0.31
CA ARG A 382 7.78 -20.25 -0.83
C ARG A 382 8.20 -18.86 -1.33
N ASN A 383 9.48 -18.67 -1.62
CA ASN A 383 10.00 -17.45 -2.23
C ASN A 383 9.60 -16.16 -1.50
N LYS A 384 9.41 -16.18 -0.17
CA LYS A 384 8.92 -15.02 0.59
C LYS A 384 9.99 -13.97 0.90
N ALA A 385 11.28 -14.29 0.77
CA ALA A 385 12.38 -13.39 1.12
C ALA A 385 12.29 -12.02 0.43
N PRO A 386 12.00 -11.88 -0.88
CA PRO A 386 11.89 -10.57 -1.53
C PRO A 386 10.78 -9.66 -0.96
N PHE A 387 9.86 -10.22 -0.18
CA PHE A 387 8.71 -9.53 0.39
C PHE A 387 8.90 -9.21 1.88
N THR A 388 10.09 -9.43 2.44
CA THR A 388 10.43 -9.03 3.81
C THR A 388 10.95 -7.61 3.85
N ARG A 389 10.68 -6.87 4.92
CA ARG A 389 11.20 -5.51 5.11
C ARG A 389 12.71 -5.48 5.25
N GLN A 390 13.29 -6.53 5.83
CA GLN A 390 14.74 -6.66 5.91
C GLN A 390 15.35 -6.70 4.51
N PHE A 391 14.94 -7.64 3.67
CA PHE A 391 15.44 -7.77 2.31
C PHE A 391 15.29 -6.47 1.49
N GLN A 392 14.13 -5.82 1.59
CA GLN A 392 13.88 -4.55 0.89
C GLN A 392 14.86 -3.45 1.34
N SER A 393 15.10 -3.35 2.64
CA SER A 393 16.06 -2.36 3.19
C SER A 393 17.49 -2.64 2.74
N GLU A 394 17.89 -3.91 2.67
CA GLU A 394 19.20 -4.32 2.16
C GLU A 394 19.37 -3.97 0.67
N GLN A 395 18.33 -4.18 -0.15
CA GLN A 395 18.35 -3.77 -1.55
C GLN A 395 18.47 -2.24 -1.69
N ILE A 396 17.72 -1.48 -0.91
CA ILE A 396 17.79 0.00 -0.93
C ILE A 396 19.18 0.47 -0.46
N GLU A 397 19.70 -0.11 0.60
CA GLU A 397 21.06 0.20 1.10
C GLU A 397 22.13 -0.06 0.03
N SER A 398 22.05 -1.19 -0.66
CA SER A 398 22.94 -1.49 -1.78
C SER A 398 22.90 -0.45 -2.89
N LEU A 399 21.70 0.08 -3.21
CA LEU A 399 21.58 1.16 -4.20
C LEU A 399 22.20 2.47 -3.69
N ILE A 400 22.12 2.76 -2.40
CA ILE A 400 22.73 3.96 -1.80
C ILE A 400 24.26 3.83 -1.78
N ALA A 401 24.78 2.65 -1.46
CA ALA A 401 26.21 2.40 -1.37
C ALA A 401 26.95 2.43 -2.72
N ASN A 402 26.22 2.35 -3.82
CA ASN A 402 26.78 2.40 -5.18
C ASN A 402 27.01 3.84 -5.71
N TYR A 403 26.89 4.87 -4.87
CA TYR A 403 27.26 6.24 -5.14
C TYR A 403 28.65 6.57 -4.56
#